data_78404f6ed361561df32e347e7b62d5f3
#
_entry.id   78404f6ed361561df32e347e7b62d5f3
#
_cell.length_a   1.000
_cell.length_b   1.000
_cell.length_c   1.000
_cell.angle_alpha   90.00
_cell.angle_beta   90.00
_cell.angle_gamma   90.00
#
_symmetry.space_group_name_H-M   'P 1'
#
loop_
_entity.id
_entity.type
_entity.pdbx_description
1 polymer ?
#
loop_
_entity_poly.entity_id
_entity_poly.type
_entity_poly.pdbx_seq_one_letter_code
_entity_poly.pdbx_strand_id
1 'polypeptide(L)'
;MPNPPSEERLHIIYTDKTIEMEIYEEKHLFIAATSAVTYLMLIVFGVVLLSIGREAWWRFPDWAWICSLVVGGLMIAGALYMMWFEFYRYVDLCMGRKPALIISDSDLQIYTPFGGYTTIRWSEVAYFNNVHTKTRNICYPIYKDDARNKGRYIFLNLYRDAILSDYLTVSEDELLELLRAHLH
;
A
#
# COMPACT_ATOMS: atom_id res chain seq x y z
N MET A 1 -29.85 13.00 9.38
CA MET A 1 -29.15 14.25 8.98
C MET A 1 -27.74 13.83 8.62
N PRO A 2 -27.29 13.98 7.38
CA PRO A 2 -25.90 13.70 7.01
C PRO A 2 -25.00 14.74 7.69
N ASN A 3 -23.93 14.25 8.33
CA ASN A 3 -22.89 15.13 8.88
C ASN A 3 -22.31 15.99 7.73
N PRO A 4 -22.09 17.28 7.96
CA PRO A 4 -21.39 18.09 6.96
C PRO A 4 -19.98 17.54 6.78
N PRO A 5 -19.43 17.58 5.56
CA PRO A 5 -18.05 17.17 5.31
C PRO A 5 -17.15 18.05 6.17
N SER A 6 -16.36 17.40 7.01
CA SER A 6 -15.39 18.09 7.85
C SER A 6 -14.36 18.76 6.94
N GLU A 7 -14.24 20.08 7.03
CA GLU A 7 -13.25 20.90 6.29
C GLU A 7 -11.78 20.50 6.52
N GLU A 8 -11.53 19.55 7.42
CA GLU A 8 -10.20 19.00 7.73
C GLU A 8 -9.68 17.97 6.69
N ARG A 9 -10.48 17.58 5.69
CA ARG A 9 -10.12 16.44 4.82
C ARG A 9 -9.28 16.82 3.61
N LEU A 10 -9.25 18.11 3.28
CA LEU A 10 -8.59 18.57 2.06
C LEU A 10 -7.78 19.83 2.39
N HIS A 11 -6.45 19.71 2.43
CA HIS A 11 -5.58 20.86 2.56
C HIS A 11 -5.18 21.37 1.17
N ILE A 12 -5.69 22.55 0.80
CA ILE A 12 -5.26 23.26 -0.41
C ILE A 12 -4.19 24.25 0.02
N ILE A 13 -2.95 23.99 -0.36
CA ILE A 13 -1.84 24.90 -0.10
C ILE A 13 -1.63 25.75 -1.35
N TYR A 14 -1.87 27.06 -1.22
CA TYR A 14 -1.51 28.02 -2.24
C TYR A 14 -0.05 28.44 -2.06
N THR A 15 0.85 27.80 -2.77
CA THR A 15 2.20 28.29 -2.96
C THR A 15 2.25 29.15 -4.24
N ASP A 16 3.03 30.20 -4.24
CA ASP A 16 3.05 31.39 -5.11
C ASP A 16 2.88 31.20 -6.65
N LYS A 17 2.62 30.00 -7.17
CA LYS A 17 2.29 29.71 -8.59
C LYS A 17 1.64 28.34 -8.89
N THR A 18 1.50 27.42 -7.96
CA THR A 18 0.93 26.09 -8.23
C THR A 18 -0.11 25.76 -7.15
N ILE A 19 -1.28 25.31 -7.59
CA ILE A 19 -2.29 24.76 -6.67
C ILE A 19 -1.83 23.33 -6.37
N GLU A 20 -1.43 23.07 -5.14
CA GLU A 20 -1.11 21.73 -4.67
C GLU A 20 -2.24 21.25 -3.76
N MET A 21 -2.79 20.08 -4.08
CA MET A 21 -3.82 19.45 -3.28
C MET A 21 -3.20 18.24 -2.56
N GLU A 22 -3.24 18.25 -1.24
CA GLU A 22 -2.74 17.15 -0.41
C GLU A 22 -3.90 16.25 0.06
N ILE A 23 -3.77 14.95 -0.17
CA ILE A 23 -4.72 13.94 0.29
C ILE A 23 -4.02 13.04 1.30
N TYR A 24 -4.64 12.89 2.46
CA TYR A 24 -4.11 12.11 3.58
C TYR A 24 -4.79 10.75 3.71
N GLU A 25 -4.14 9.80 4.39
CA GLU A 25 -4.78 8.54 4.77
C GLU A 25 -5.62 8.71 6.04
N GLU A 26 -6.76 8.01 6.10
CA GLU A 26 -7.55 7.89 7.32
C GLU A 26 -6.84 6.98 8.35
N LYS A 27 -7.11 7.24 9.63
CA LYS A 27 -6.57 6.43 10.73
C LYS A 27 -7.34 5.11 10.85
N HIS A 28 -6.91 4.10 10.14
CA HIS A 28 -7.50 2.75 10.22
C HIS A 28 -6.86 1.90 11.32
N LEU A 29 -7.06 2.29 12.58
CA LEU A 29 -6.50 1.59 13.74
C LEU A 29 -6.91 0.11 13.78
N PHE A 30 -8.14 -0.20 13.37
CA PHE A 30 -8.65 -1.58 13.34
C PHE A 30 -7.90 -2.44 12.33
N ILE A 31 -7.60 -1.91 11.15
CA ILE A 31 -6.86 -2.64 10.10
C ILE A 31 -5.42 -2.86 10.56
N ALA A 32 -4.77 -1.84 11.13
CA ALA A 32 -3.42 -1.98 11.67
C ALA A 32 -3.36 -3.03 12.79
N ALA A 33 -4.36 -3.06 13.69
CA ALA A 33 -4.43 -4.04 14.76
C ALA A 33 -4.64 -5.47 14.23
N THR A 34 -5.54 -5.68 13.25
CA THR A 34 -5.79 -7.01 12.67
C THR A 34 -4.56 -7.51 11.89
N SER A 35 -3.87 -6.64 11.17
CA SER A 35 -2.61 -6.98 10.49
C SER A 35 -1.54 -7.40 11.50
N ALA A 36 -1.36 -6.65 12.60
CA ALA A 36 -0.40 -6.96 13.65
C ALA A 36 -0.66 -8.33 14.29
N VAL A 37 -1.94 -8.65 14.59
CA VAL A 37 -2.32 -9.97 15.12
C VAL A 37 -1.99 -11.07 14.11
N THR A 38 -2.27 -10.86 12.84
CA THR A 38 -1.96 -11.85 11.78
C THR A 38 -0.46 -12.12 11.70
N TYR A 39 0.37 -11.08 11.71
CA TYR A 39 1.83 -11.25 11.67
C TYR A 39 2.35 -11.93 12.93
N LEU A 40 1.80 -11.61 14.11
CA LEU A 40 2.16 -12.28 15.35
C LEU A 40 1.85 -13.79 15.28
N MET A 41 0.68 -14.16 14.76
CA MET A 41 0.31 -15.57 14.56
C MET A 41 1.26 -16.28 13.59
N LEU A 42 1.69 -15.63 12.50
CA LEU A 42 2.68 -16.20 11.58
C LEU A 42 4.04 -16.40 12.24
N ILE A 43 4.47 -15.47 13.11
CA ILE A 43 5.71 -15.59 13.86
C ILE A 43 5.61 -16.78 14.84
N VAL A 44 4.52 -16.87 15.60
CA VAL A 44 4.29 -17.97 16.55
C VAL A 44 4.32 -19.32 15.82
N PHE A 45 3.61 -19.42 14.70
CA PHE A 45 3.58 -20.66 13.91
C PHE A 45 4.97 -20.99 13.33
N GLY A 46 5.70 -20.00 12.84
CA GLY A 46 7.08 -20.17 12.38
C GLY A 46 8.02 -20.67 13.51
N VAL A 47 7.90 -20.10 14.72
CA VAL A 47 8.66 -20.54 15.89
C VAL A 47 8.30 -21.98 16.27
N VAL A 48 7.02 -22.34 16.23
CA VAL A 48 6.58 -23.74 16.49
C VAL A 48 7.23 -24.68 15.48
N LEU A 49 7.21 -24.35 14.18
CA LEU A 49 7.86 -25.18 13.15
C LEU A 49 9.36 -25.34 13.39
N LEU A 50 10.06 -24.28 13.81
CA LEU A 50 11.49 -24.35 14.14
C LEU A 50 11.77 -25.14 15.41
N SER A 51 10.85 -25.13 16.36
CA SER A 51 11.00 -25.81 17.66
C SER A 51 10.72 -27.32 17.59
N ILE A 52 10.07 -27.79 16.52
CA ILE A 52 9.84 -29.22 16.30
C ILE A 52 11.18 -29.88 15.98
N GLY A 53 11.70 -30.65 16.95
CA GLY A 53 12.95 -31.38 16.77
C GLY A 53 12.86 -32.47 15.68
N ARG A 54 14.03 -32.86 15.15
CA ARG A 54 14.13 -33.93 14.14
C ARG A 54 13.45 -35.23 14.58
N GLU A 55 13.45 -35.50 15.85
CA GLU A 55 12.84 -36.70 16.43
C GLU A 55 11.33 -36.77 16.25
N ALA A 56 10.63 -35.62 16.18
CA ALA A 56 9.21 -35.59 15.90
C ALA A 56 8.89 -35.95 14.42
N TRP A 57 9.85 -35.83 13.54
CA TRP A 57 9.74 -36.12 12.12
C TRP A 57 10.19 -37.53 11.72
N TRP A 58 10.42 -38.44 12.69
CA TRP A 58 10.93 -39.80 12.45
C TRP A 58 10.15 -40.64 11.42
N ARG A 59 8.86 -40.31 11.21
CA ARG A 59 7.99 -40.95 10.20
C ARG A 59 8.10 -40.36 8.80
N PHE A 60 8.81 -39.25 8.66
CA PHE A 60 8.92 -38.52 7.40
C PHE A 60 10.37 -38.59 6.88
N PRO A 61 10.57 -38.42 5.56
CA PRO A 61 11.92 -38.30 5.01
C PRO A 61 12.70 -37.11 5.59
N ASP A 62 14.01 -37.21 5.71
CA ASP A 62 14.88 -36.16 6.26
C ASP A 62 14.68 -34.77 5.60
N TRP A 63 14.35 -34.72 4.31
CA TRP A 63 14.07 -33.47 3.62
C TRP A 63 12.84 -32.72 4.19
N ALA A 64 11.86 -33.43 4.76
CA ALA A 64 10.67 -32.81 5.33
C ALA A 64 11.01 -31.95 6.56
N TRP A 65 11.94 -32.40 7.39
CA TRP A 65 12.45 -31.62 8.51
C TRP A 65 13.19 -30.36 8.05
N ILE A 66 14.05 -30.49 7.02
CA ILE A 66 14.76 -29.35 6.42
C ILE A 66 13.75 -28.36 5.83
N CYS A 67 12.73 -28.84 5.12
CA CYS A 67 11.67 -27.98 4.61
C CYS A 67 10.93 -27.21 5.72
N SER A 68 10.66 -27.86 6.86
CA SER A 68 10.00 -27.19 7.99
C SER A 68 10.85 -26.04 8.56
N LEU A 69 12.17 -26.22 8.65
CA LEU A 69 13.09 -25.16 9.07
C LEU A 69 13.11 -23.99 8.10
N VAL A 70 13.18 -24.28 6.79
CA VAL A 70 13.17 -23.23 5.76
C VAL A 70 11.85 -22.47 5.76
N VAL A 71 10.72 -23.19 5.78
CA VAL A 71 9.39 -22.57 5.80
C VAL A 71 9.19 -21.74 7.07
N GLY A 72 9.54 -22.28 8.24
CA GLY A 72 9.44 -21.56 9.51
C GLY A 72 10.29 -20.29 9.52
N GLY A 73 11.52 -20.36 9.03
CA GLY A 73 12.41 -19.20 8.89
C GLY A 73 11.86 -18.15 7.93
N LEU A 74 11.35 -18.55 6.77
CA LEU A 74 10.74 -17.64 5.80
C LEU A 74 9.45 -16.99 6.33
N MET A 75 8.64 -17.72 7.08
CA MET A 75 7.44 -17.18 7.72
C MET A 75 7.79 -16.09 8.73
N ILE A 76 8.77 -16.31 9.58
CA ILE A 76 9.21 -15.31 10.57
C ILE A 76 9.80 -14.10 9.87
N ALA A 77 10.74 -14.29 8.94
CA ALA A 77 11.37 -13.21 8.21
C ALA A 77 10.34 -12.38 7.41
N GLY A 78 9.41 -13.05 6.71
CA GLY A 78 8.34 -12.40 5.97
C GLY A 78 7.39 -11.61 6.87
N ALA A 79 6.97 -12.19 8.00
CA ALA A 79 6.10 -11.53 8.95
C ALA A 79 6.77 -10.30 9.58
N LEU A 80 8.03 -10.39 9.96
CA LEU A 80 8.79 -9.26 10.51
C LEU A 80 8.97 -8.14 9.48
N TYR A 81 9.26 -8.49 8.22
CA TYR A 81 9.37 -7.52 7.14
C TYR A 81 8.05 -6.79 6.89
N MET A 82 6.93 -7.52 6.82
CA MET A 82 5.60 -6.94 6.61
C MET A 82 5.16 -6.08 7.79
N MET A 83 5.42 -6.53 9.03
CA MET A 83 5.14 -5.76 10.24
C MET A 83 5.93 -4.45 10.26
N TRP A 84 7.19 -4.47 9.88
CA TRP A 84 8.03 -3.29 9.78
C TRP A 84 7.52 -2.32 8.71
N PHE A 85 7.15 -2.84 7.54
CA PHE A 85 6.58 -2.06 6.44
C PHE A 85 5.27 -1.35 6.84
N GLU A 86 4.33 -2.10 7.45
CA GLU A 86 3.06 -1.55 7.94
C GLU A 86 3.27 -0.53 9.07
N PHE A 87 4.23 -0.76 9.95
CA PHE A 87 4.57 0.20 11.01
C PHE A 87 5.05 1.53 10.43
N TYR A 88 5.97 1.50 9.47
CA TYR A 88 6.43 2.73 8.80
C TYR A 88 5.30 3.44 8.06
N ARG A 89 4.50 2.69 7.35
CA ARG A 89 3.33 3.25 6.67
C ARG A 89 2.39 3.92 7.66
N TYR A 90 2.09 3.25 8.76
CA TYR A 90 1.22 3.79 9.80
C TYR A 90 1.79 5.09 10.39
N VAL A 91 3.07 5.11 10.74
CA VAL A 91 3.72 6.29 11.31
C VAL A 91 3.76 7.46 10.34
N ASP A 92 4.09 7.21 9.08
CA ASP A 92 4.27 8.28 8.10
C ASP A 92 2.94 8.81 7.54
N LEU A 93 1.99 7.93 7.26
CA LEU A 93 0.74 8.28 6.61
C LEU A 93 -0.43 8.42 7.59
N CYS A 94 -0.74 7.37 8.36
CA CYS A 94 -1.91 7.38 9.25
C CYS A 94 -1.78 8.33 10.44
N MET A 95 -0.56 8.69 10.86
CA MET A 95 -0.35 9.74 11.85
C MET A 95 -0.36 11.15 11.23
N GLY A 96 -0.65 11.26 9.93
CA GLY A 96 -0.79 12.54 9.23
C GLY A 96 0.51 13.34 9.13
N ARG A 97 1.67 12.67 9.17
CA ARG A 97 2.97 13.33 9.03
C ARG A 97 3.30 13.65 7.59
N LYS A 98 2.78 12.86 6.65
CA LYS A 98 2.99 13.04 5.21
C LYS A 98 1.68 12.81 4.48
N PRO A 99 1.36 13.59 3.45
CA PRO A 99 0.23 13.29 2.57
C PRO A 99 0.51 12.00 1.80
N ALA A 100 -0.54 11.21 1.59
CA ALA A 100 -0.46 9.99 0.78
C ALA A 100 -0.33 10.33 -0.70
N LEU A 101 -1.03 11.39 -1.13
CA LEU A 101 -1.01 11.91 -2.49
C LEU A 101 -0.81 13.41 -2.47
N ILE A 102 -0.04 13.93 -3.42
CA ILE A 102 0.06 15.34 -3.73
C ILE A 102 -0.30 15.50 -5.21
N ILE A 103 -1.35 16.24 -5.49
CA ILE A 103 -1.85 16.52 -6.83
C ILE A 103 -1.47 17.95 -7.16
N SER A 104 -0.63 18.14 -8.17
CA SER A 104 -0.25 19.43 -8.72
C SER A 104 -0.72 19.58 -10.16
N ASP A 105 -0.64 20.78 -10.73
CA ASP A 105 -1.01 21.02 -12.14
C ASP A 105 -0.18 20.22 -13.14
N SER A 106 1.07 19.84 -12.78
CA SER A 106 2.01 19.14 -13.68
C SER A 106 2.13 17.66 -13.43
N ASP A 107 1.93 17.22 -12.20
CA ASP A 107 2.23 15.85 -11.77
C ASP A 107 1.38 15.38 -10.59
N LEU A 108 1.38 14.07 -10.41
CA LEU A 108 0.84 13.36 -9.27
C LEU A 108 2.00 12.73 -8.51
N GLN A 109 2.10 12.98 -7.21
CA GLN A 109 3.08 12.35 -6.35
C GLN A 109 2.39 11.37 -5.41
N ILE A 110 2.86 10.13 -5.40
CA ILE A 110 2.33 9.04 -4.57
C ILE A 110 3.39 8.67 -3.54
N TYR A 111 3.06 8.73 -2.27
CA TYR A 111 3.97 8.33 -1.21
C TYR A 111 4.08 6.81 -1.14
N THR A 112 5.32 6.31 -1.18
CA THR A 112 5.63 4.90 -0.98
C THR A 112 6.54 4.74 0.23
N PRO A 113 6.21 3.87 1.20
CA PRO A 113 7.09 3.59 2.32
C PRO A 113 8.49 3.20 1.84
N PHE A 114 9.55 3.76 2.47
CA PHE A 114 10.97 3.61 2.13
C PHE A 114 11.43 4.21 0.79
N GLY A 115 10.52 4.50 -0.14
CA GLY A 115 10.83 5.08 -1.46
C GLY A 115 10.60 6.59 -1.55
N GLY A 116 9.92 7.17 -0.56
CA GLY A 116 9.47 8.56 -0.64
C GLY A 116 8.39 8.75 -1.70
N TYR A 117 8.34 9.94 -2.31
CA TYR A 117 7.34 10.25 -3.32
C TYR A 117 7.75 9.75 -4.70
N THR A 118 6.86 8.98 -5.32
CA THR A 118 6.96 8.61 -6.74
C THR A 118 6.18 9.64 -7.55
N THR A 119 6.88 10.36 -8.45
CA THR A 119 6.26 11.39 -9.28
C THR A 119 5.82 10.83 -10.62
N ILE A 120 4.59 11.11 -10.99
CA ILE A 120 3.95 10.71 -12.26
C ILE A 120 3.47 11.97 -12.98
N ARG A 121 3.99 12.25 -14.15
CA ARG A 121 3.57 13.39 -14.95
C ARG A 121 2.24 13.11 -15.65
N TRP A 122 1.31 14.06 -15.62
CA TRP A 122 0.02 13.92 -16.31
C TRP A 122 0.17 13.67 -17.80
N SER A 123 1.18 14.27 -18.44
CA SER A 123 1.48 14.07 -19.86
C SER A 123 1.80 12.61 -20.23
N GLU A 124 2.27 11.80 -19.28
CA GLU A 124 2.64 10.39 -19.48
C GLU A 124 1.47 9.43 -19.28
N VAL A 125 0.39 9.88 -18.61
CA VAL A 125 -0.78 9.06 -18.26
C VAL A 125 -1.82 9.13 -19.36
N ALA A 126 -2.35 7.98 -19.77
CA ALA A 126 -3.47 7.88 -20.68
C ALA A 126 -4.81 7.95 -19.92
N TYR A 127 -4.94 7.16 -18.88
CA TYR A 127 -6.11 7.15 -17.99
C TYR A 127 -5.78 6.40 -16.70
N PHE A 128 -6.67 6.50 -15.71
CA PHE A 128 -6.61 5.71 -14.48
C PHE A 128 -7.57 4.54 -14.57
N ASN A 129 -7.10 3.37 -14.14
CA ASN A 129 -7.89 2.15 -14.07
C ASN A 129 -8.09 1.75 -12.61
N ASN A 130 -9.29 1.28 -12.28
CA ASN A 130 -9.63 0.75 -10.96
C ASN A 130 -9.74 -0.76 -10.99
N VAL A 131 -9.16 -1.39 -9.99
CA VAL A 131 -9.32 -2.82 -9.75
C VAL A 131 -9.87 -3.02 -8.34
N HIS A 132 -11.07 -3.58 -8.30
CA HIS A 132 -11.70 -4.01 -7.06
C HIS A 132 -11.27 -5.45 -6.77
N THR A 133 -10.46 -5.62 -5.73
CA THR A 133 -10.16 -6.94 -5.19
C THR A 133 -11.11 -7.25 -4.02
N LYS A 134 -11.15 -8.50 -3.56
CA LYS A 134 -11.96 -8.87 -2.39
C LYS A 134 -11.59 -8.10 -1.11
N THR A 135 -10.40 -7.53 -1.06
CA THR A 135 -9.82 -6.94 0.14
C THR A 135 -9.42 -5.48 -0.02
N ARG A 136 -9.29 -4.97 -1.25
CA ARG A 136 -8.76 -3.63 -1.52
C ARG A 136 -9.24 -3.10 -2.85
N ASN A 137 -9.48 -1.80 -2.89
CA ASN A 137 -9.69 -1.04 -4.11
C ASN A 137 -8.38 -0.35 -4.49
N ILE A 138 -7.94 -0.57 -5.71
CA ILE A 138 -6.64 -0.10 -6.19
C ILE A 138 -6.86 0.72 -7.44
N CYS A 139 -6.48 1.99 -7.40
CA CYS A 139 -6.44 2.87 -8.55
C CYS A 139 -4.99 2.99 -9.04
N TYR A 140 -4.77 2.82 -10.34
CA TYR A 140 -3.43 2.92 -10.93
C TYR A 140 -3.45 3.57 -12.30
N PRO A 141 -2.38 4.33 -12.65
CA PRO A 141 -2.29 4.97 -13.94
C PRO A 141 -2.00 3.95 -15.05
N ILE A 142 -2.60 4.13 -16.21
CA ILE A 142 -2.20 3.49 -17.46
C ILE A 142 -1.43 4.54 -18.26
N TYR A 143 -0.20 4.23 -18.60
CA TYR A 143 0.67 5.14 -19.34
C TYR A 143 0.39 5.09 -20.84
N LYS A 144 0.66 6.20 -21.52
CA LYS A 144 0.60 6.30 -22.98
C LYS A 144 1.65 5.41 -23.65
N ASP A 145 2.75 5.13 -22.96
CA ASP A 145 3.79 4.23 -23.42
C ASP A 145 3.47 2.78 -23.00
N ASP A 146 3.17 1.94 -24.00
CA ASP A 146 2.88 0.52 -23.80
C ASP A 146 4.03 -0.27 -23.16
N ALA A 147 5.28 0.17 -23.33
CA ALA A 147 6.42 -0.49 -22.73
C ALA A 147 6.39 -0.39 -21.19
N ARG A 148 5.92 0.73 -20.66
CA ARG A 148 5.71 0.92 -19.21
C ARG A 148 4.56 0.10 -18.65
N ASN A 149 3.57 -0.22 -19.47
CA ASN A 149 2.42 -1.03 -19.08
C ASN A 149 2.76 -2.54 -19.08
N LYS A 150 3.75 -2.96 -19.88
CA LYS A 150 4.23 -4.34 -19.93
C LYS A 150 4.98 -4.67 -18.64
N GLY A 151 4.47 -5.61 -17.88
CA GLY A 151 5.09 -6.05 -16.60
C GLY A 151 4.41 -5.52 -15.35
N ARG A 152 3.42 -4.65 -15.44
CA ARG A 152 2.62 -4.18 -14.30
C ARG A 152 1.78 -5.26 -13.63
N TYR A 153 1.54 -6.36 -14.33
CA TYR A 153 0.88 -7.54 -13.77
C TYR A 153 1.77 -8.35 -12.82
N ILE A 154 3.06 -7.99 -12.69
CA ILE A 154 3.97 -8.60 -11.74
C ILE A 154 3.80 -7.89 -10.40
N PHE A 155 3.41 -8.63 -9.39
CA PHE A 155 3.01 -8.23 -8.03
C PHE A 155 3.85 -7.12 -7.37
N LEU A 156 5.13 -7.00 -7.71
CA LEU A 156 6.06 -6.02 -7.12
C LEU A 156 5.97 -4.61 -7.74
N ASN A 157 5.53 -4.48 -8.98
CA ASN A 157 5.39 -3.18 -9.64
C ASN A 157 4.02 -2.54 -9.42
N LEU A 158 3.01 -3.32 -9.02
CA LEU A 158 1.66 -2.81 -8.77
C LEU A 158 1.62 -1.81 -7.60
N TYR A 159 2.49 -1.99 -6.62
CA TYR A 159 2.50 -1.17 -5.40
C TYR A 159 3.24 0.16 -5.54
N ARG A 160 4.07 0.33 -6.54
CA ARG A 160 4.91 1.54 -6.65
C ARG A 160 4.16 2.75 -7.18
N ASP A 161 3.20 2.52 -8.07
CA ASP A 161 2.39 3.54 -8.73
C ASP A 161 0.90 3.37 -8.42
N ALA A 162 0.55 2.49 -7.47
CA ALA A 162 -0.83 2.16 -7.14
C ALA A 162 -1.30 2.98 -5.95
N ILE A 163 -2.49 3.52 -6.08
CA ILE A 163 -3.18 4.27 -5.05
C ILE A 163 -4.17 3.33 -4.39
N LEU A 164 -4.04 3.13 -3.09
CA LEU A 164 -4.98 2.35 -2.29
C LEU A 164 -6.11 3.29 -1.86
N SER A 165 -7.20 3.35 -2.65
CA SER A 165 -8.29 4.30 -2.43
C SER A 165 -9.04 4.07 -1.13
N ASP A 166 -9.11 2.84 -0.63
CA ASP A 166 -9.79 2.51 0.64
C ASP A 166 -9.18 3.17 1.87
N TYR A 167 -7.96 3.65 1.77
CA TYR A 167 -7.24 4.24 2.90
C TYR A 167 -7.25 5.77 2.89
N LEU A 168 -7.74 6.38 1.83
CA LEU A 168 -7.71 7.84 1.68
C LEU A 168 -8.89 8.50 2.39
N THR A 169 -8.69 9.77 2.73
CA THR A 169 -9.74 10.63 3.31
C THR A 169 -10.83 11.01 2.32
N VAL A 170 -10.59 10.81 1.02
CA VAL A 170 -11.53 11.07 -0.08
C VAL A 170 -12.15 9.76 -0.56
N SER A 171 -13.38 9.82 -1.04
CA SER A 171 -14.03 8.65 -1.63
C SER A 171 -13.38 8.27 -2.96
N GLU A 172 -13.55 7.01 -3.38
CA GLU A 172 -13.01 6.50 -4.64
C GLU A 172 -13.52 7.29 -5.85
N ASP A 173 -14.81 7.60 -5.88
CA ASP A 173 -15.44 8.36 -6.96
C ASP A 173 -14.89 9.79 -7.04
N GLU A 174 -14.74 10.43 -5.89
CA GLU A 174 -14.16 11.76 -5.78
C GLU A 174 -12.69 11.78 -6.21
N LEU A 175 -11.91 10.78 -5.79
CA LEU A 175 -10.53 10.61 -6.24
C LEU A 175 -10.45 10.48 -7.76
N LEU A 176 -11.29 9.66 -8.37
CA LEU A 176 -11.30 9.46 -9.82
C LEU A 176 -11.70 10.71 -10.58
N GLU A 177 -12.65 11.48 -10.07
CA GLU A 177 -13.04 12.77 -10.67
C GLU A 177 -11.87 13.76 -10.62
N LEU A 178 -11.18 13.87 -9.47
CA LEU A 178 -10.00 14.70 -9.31
C LEU A 178 -8.87 14.29 -10.27
N LEU A 179 -8.56 13.00 -10.36
CA LEU A 179 -7.52 12.50 -11.25
C LEU A 179 -7.86 12.72 -12.73
N ARG A 180 -9.14 12.56 -13.12
CA ARG A 180 -9.60 12.79 -14.48
C ARG A 180 -9.57 14.27 -14.88
N ALA A 181 -9.88 15.15 -13.94
CA ALA A 181 -9.84 16.60 -14.19
C ALA A 181 -8.45 17.10 -14.61
N HIS A 182 -7.38 16.43 -14.19
CA HIS A 182 -5.99 16.79 -14.51
C HIS A 182 -5.43 16.09 -15.76
N LEU A 183 -6.19 15.18 -16.39
CA LEU A 183 -5.74 14.47 -17.60
C LEU A 183 -6.04 15.22 -18.92
N HIS A 184 -6.60 16.43 -18.85
CA HIS A 184 -7.02 17.21 -20.02
C HIS A 184 -5.99 18.23 -20.49
#